data_62369a398ba7f5d6f00ba7c5413a7aeb
#
_entry.id   62369a398ba7f5d6f00ba7c5413a7aeb
#
_cell.length_a   1.000
_cell.length_b   1.000
_cell.length_c   1.000
_cell.angle_alpha   90.00
_cell.angle_beta   90.00
_cell.angle_gamma   90.00
#
_symmetry.space_group_name_H-M   'P 1'
#
loop_
_entity.id
_entity.type
_entity.pdbx_description
1 polymer ?
#
loop_
_entity_poly.entity_id
_entity_poly.type
_entity_poly.pdbx_seq_one_letter_code
_entity_poly.pdbx_strand_id
1 'polypeptide(L)'
;MLDQRSEAPQKTVLRDGSDVIIRRLLEEDRAALLAFGAGLPEDDRLYLEDDLQSQEIITRLVNAHAAENWRQIVALEGERIVAYGAVRRLPGWSSHVADIQLITSADVRREGLGTIMAQAIFDAARELGVAKVIVEMVEEQAFGRAIFERLGFRVEGMLSQHVRDRDGQQHNLLVLAYHVS
;
A
#
# COMPACT_ATOMS: atom_id res chain seq x y z
N MET A 1 -2.91 -26.45 -5.74
CA MET A 1 -1.70 -26.02 -6.47
C MET A 1 -1.78 -24.51 -6.58
N LEU A 2 -1.11 -23.78 -5.69
CA LEU A 2 -1.10 -22.31 -5.72
C LEU A 2 -0.30 -21.89 -6.96
N ASP A 3 -0.92 -21.07 -7.78
CA ASP A 3 -0.33 -20.56 -9.01
C ASP A 3 0.91 -19.72 -8.67
N GLN A 4 2.09 -20.26 -8.90
CA GLN A 4 3.38 -19.59 -8.64
C GLN A 4 3.64 -18.39 -9.55
N ARG A 5 2.68 -18.01 -10.41
CA ARG A 5 2.86 -16.92 -11.38
C ARG A 5 2.84 -15.52 -10.77
N SER A 6 2.31 -15.36 -9.54
CA SER A 6 2.26 -14.04 -8.88
C SER A 6 3.47 -13.74 -7.99
N GLU A 7 4.40 -14.68 -7.84
CA GLU A 7 5.57 -14.52 -6.96
C GLU A 7 6.83 -14.04 -7.68
N ALA A 8 6.81 -13.96 -9.01
CA ALA A 8 8.00 -13.52 -9.76
C ALA A 8 8.23 -12.02 -9.60
N PRO A 9 9.48 -11.57 -9.30
CA PRO A 9 9.81 -10.16 -9.26
C PRO A 9 9.50 -9.48 -10.59
N GLN A 10 8.83 -8.33 -10.53
CA GLN A 10 8.52 -7.52 -11.69
C GLN A 10 9.54 -6.39 -11.83
N LYS A 11 10.26 -6.35 -12.95
CA LYS A 11 11.17 -5.25 -13.27
C LYS A 11 10.42 -4.17 -14.04
N THR A 12 10.64 -2.92 -13.67
CA THR A 12 10.06 -1.77 -14.37
C THR A 12 11.07 -0.61 -14.41
N VAL A 13 10.90 0.28 -15.39
CA VAL A 13 11.70 1.50 -15.54
C VAL A 13 10.78 2.68 -15.28
N LEU A 14 11.17 3.56 -14.36
CA LEU A 14 10.45 4.79 -14.06
C LEU A 14 10.68 5.87 -15.12
N ARG A 15 9.92 6.96 -15.04
CA ARG A 15 10.03 8.06 -16.01
C ARG A 15 11.39 8.73 -16.04
N ASP A 16 12.10 8.74 -14.91
CA ASP A 16 13.46 9.27 -14.78
C ASP A 16 14.55 8.31 -15.28
N GLY A 17 14.16 7.12 -15.74
CA GLY A 17 15.07 6.07 -16.20
C GLY A 17 15.56 5.12 -15.11
N SER A 18 15.16 5.29 -13.87
CA SER A 18 15.54 4.41 -12.76
C SER A 18 14.94 3.02 -12.94
N ASP A 19 15.73 1.98 -12.66
CA ASP A 19 15.26 0.60 -12.61
C ASP A 19 14.71 0.27 -11.23
N VAL A 20 13.52 -0.29 -11.18
CA VAL A 20 12.84 -0.68 -9.95
C VAL A 20 12.37 -2.13 -10.04
N ILE A 21 12.54 -2.86 -8.97
CA ILE A 21 12.02 -4.23 -8.82
C ILE A 21 10.86 -4.21 -7.84
N ILE A 22 9.70 -4.74 -8.27
CA ILE A 22 8.52 -4.91 -7.44
C ILE A 22 8.38 -6.39 -7.12
N ARG A 23 8.32 -6.71 -5.83
CA ARG A 23 8.19 -8.09 -5.35
C ARG A 23 7.53 -8.13 -3.97
N ARG A 24 7.23 -9.32 -3.51
CA ARG A 24 6.74 -9.53 -2.14
C ARG A 24 7.81 -9.14 -1.12
N LEU A 25 7.33 -8.63 0.03
CA LEU A 25 8.17 -8.37 1.20
C LEU A 25 8.71 -9.69 1.75
N LEU A 26 10.01 -9.74 2.05
CA LEU A 26 10.70 -10.89 2.62
C LEU A 26 11.22 -10.57 4.02
N GLU A 27 11.49 -11.59 4.81
CA GLU A 27 12.05 -11.43 6.17
C GLU A 27 13.37 -10.65 6.16
N GLU A 28 14.20 -10.87 5.16
CA GLU A 28 15.49 -10.17 4.97
C GLU A 28 15.35 -8.68 4.67
N ASP A 29 14.15 -8.19 4.35
CA ASP A 29 13.87 -6.78 4.07
C ASP A 29 13.70 -5.93 5.34
N ARG A 30 13.78 -6.50 6.51
CA ARG A 30 13.54 -5.83 7.79
C ARG A 30 14.30 -4.50 7.92
N ALA A 31 15.61 -4.52 7.69
CA ALA A 31 16.43 -3.32 7.81
C ALA A 31 16.09 -2.27 6.76
N ALA A 32 15.83 -2.70 5.52
CA ALA A 32 15.44 -1.81 4.42
C ALA A 32 14.06 -1.17 4.66
N LEU A 33 13.12 -1.91 5.22
CA LEU A 33 11.78 -1.39 5.54
C LEU A 33 11.83 -0.40 6.71
N LEU A 34 12.64 -0.66 7.73
CA LEU A 34 12.88 0.30 8.82
C LEU A 34 13.50 1.60 8.30
N ALA A 35 14.50 1.50 7.41
CA ALA A 35 15.12 2.66 6.78
C ALA A 35 14.11 3.46 5.95
N PHE A 36 13.26 2.78 5.21
CA PHE A 36 12.17 3.40 4.45
C PHE A 36 11.22 4.18 5.35
N GLY A 37 10.75 3.56 6.43
CA GLY A 37 9.85 4.21 7.40
C GLY A 37 10.49 5.42 8.09
N ALA A 38 11.77 5.31 8.46
CA ALA A 38 12.52 6.41 9.08
C ALA A 38 12.70 7.60 8.13
N GLY A 39 12.82 7.35 6.83
CA GLY A 39 12.98 8.39 5.80
C GLY A 39 11.68 9.04 5.34
N LEU A 40 10.52 8.54 5.75
CA LEU A 40 9.26 9.15 5.37
C LEU A 40 9.07 10.51 6.06
N PRO A 41 8.62 11.55 5.33
CA PRO A 41 8.18 12.79 5.95
C PRO A 41 7.13 12.52 7.02
N GLU A 42 7.14 13.30 8.09
CA GLU A 42 6.22 13.10 9.21
C GLU A 42 4.75 13.17 8.78
N ASP A 43 4.43 14.06 7.86
CA ASP A 43 3.08 14.20 7.33
C ASP A 43 2.62 12.96 6.55
N ASP A 44 3.54 12.25 5.91
CA ASP A 44 3.23 11.03 5.15
C ASP A 44 2.86 9.85 6.05
N ARG A 45 3.29 9.86 7.30
CA ARG A 45 2.94 8.81 8.28
C ARG A 45 1.45 8.80 8.61
N LEU A 46 0.76 9.91 8.40
CA LEU A 46 -0.69 9.99 8.54
C LEU A 46 -1.43 9.09 7.55
N TYR A 47 -0.76 8.69 6.48
CA TYR A 47 -1.36 7.89 5.41
C TYR A 47 -1.18 6.39 5.62
N LEU A 48 -0.52 6.02 6.72
CA LEU A 48 -0.27 4.63 7.08
C LEU A 48 -0.94 4.31 8.41
N GLU A 49 -1.68 3.23 8.43
CA GLU A 49 -2.24 2.66 9.65
C GLU A 49 -1.14 2.03 10.52
N ASP A 50 -0.16 1.38 9.88
CA ASP A 50 0.96 0.75 10.56
C ASP A 50 2.13 1.73 10.76
N ASP A 51 2.73 1.71 11.95
CA ASP A 51 3.92 2.50 12.26
C ASP A 51 5.19 1.81 11.74
N LEU A 52 5.64 2.23 10.55
CA LEU A 52 6.85 1.69 9.93
C LEU A 52 8.16 2.10 10.63
N GLN A 53 8.10 2.84 11.74
CA GLN A 53 9.25 3.13 12.57
C GLN A 53 9.37 2.19 13.77
N SER A 54 8.34 1.41 14.05
CA SER A 54 8.32 0.44 15.12
C SER A 54 8.97 -0.87 14.68
N GLN A 55 10.02 -1.29 15.36
CA GLN A 55 10.65 -2.59 15.10
C GLN A 55 9.70 -3.76 15.32
N GLU A 56 8.80 -3.66 16.29
CA GLU A 56 7.79 -4.68 16.56
C GLU A 56 6.83 -4.83 15.39
N ILE A 57 6.34 -3.70 14.87
CA ILE A 57 5.44 -3.69 13.71
C ILE A 57 6.16 -4.26 12.48
N ILE A 58 7.38 -3.81 12.19
CA ILE A 58 8.18 -4.32 11.07
C ILE A 58 8.39 -5.83 11.18
N THR A 59 8.70 -6.34 12.36
CA THR A 59 8.86 -7.78 12.60
C THR A 59 7.57 -8.53 12.26
N ARG A 60 6.42 -8.00 12.68
CA ARG A 60 5.12 -8.60 12.35
C ARG A 60 4.85 -8.60 10.85
N LEU A 61 5.17 -7.49 10.17
CA LEU A 61 4.95 -7.36 8.73
C LEU A 61 5.80 -8.33 7.93
N VAL A 62 7.10 -8.45 8.22
CA VAL A 62 7.98 -9.37 7.47
C VAL A 62 7.66 -10.84 7.75
N ASN A 63 7.07 -11.16 8.89
CA ASN A 63 6.64 -12.52 9.22
C ASN A 63 5.26 -12.85 8.66
N ALA A 64 4.51 -11.88 8.16
CA ALA A 64 3.16 -12.08 7.63
C ALA A 64 3.12 -12.68 6.22
N HIS A 65 4.26 -12.92 5.59
CA HIS A 65 4.33 -13.46 4.23
C HIS A 65 3.64 -14.82 4.06
N ALA A 66 3.54 -15.61 5.13
CA ALA A 66 2.83 -16.88 5.14
C ALA A 66 1.34 -16.77 5.51
N ALA A 67 0.85 -15.58 5.86
CA ALA A 67 -0.54 -15.38 6.22
C ALA A 67 -1.44 -15.46 4.98
N GLU A 68 -2.52 -16.23 5.07
CA GLU A 68 -3.45 -16.42 3.95
C GLU A 68 -4.28 -15.17 3.63
N ASN A 69 -4.44 -14.27 4.61
CA ASN A 69 -5.33 -13.11 4.53
C ASN A 69 -4.58 -11.79 4.33
N TRP A 70 -3.27 -11.83 4.12
CA TRP A 70 -2.44 -10.62 4.07
C TRP A 70 -1.37 -10.75 2.98
N ARG A 71 -1.14 -9.68 2.23
CA ARG A 71 -0.06 -9.57 1.23
C ARG A 71 0.65 -8.25 1.41
N GLN A 72 1.98 -8.28 1.35
CA GLN A 72 2.81 -7.06 1.32
C GLN A 72 3.70 -7.12 0.10
N ILE A 73 3.84 -5.97 -0.57
CA ILE A 73 4.75 -5.78 -1.69
C ILE A 73 5.63 -4.56 -1.46
N VAL A 74 6.83 -4.61 -2.00
CA VAL A 74 7.80 -3.51 -1.96
C VAL A 74 8.32 -3.23 -3.35
N ALA A 75 8.72 -2.00 -3.58
CA ALA A 75 9.50 -1.61 -4.74
C ALA A 75 10.90 -1.24 -4.27
N LEU A 76 11.90 -1.79 -4.93
CA LEU A 76 13.31 -1.57 -4.62
C LEU A 76 14.03 -0.91 -5.79
N GLU A 77 14.78 0.13 -5.47
CA GLU A 77 15.82 0.71 -6.33
C GLU A 77 17.16 0.27 -5.74
N GLY A 78 17.80 -0.71 -6.39
CA GLY A 78 18.93 -1.41 -5.78
C GLY A 78 18.48 -2.16 -4.51
N GLU A 79 19.10 -1.85 -3.38
CA GLU A 79 18.77 -2.43 -2.07
C GLU A 79 17.82 -1.56 -1.24
N ARG A 80 17.47 -0.36 -1.74
CA ARG A 80 16.62 0.60 -1.04
C ARG A 80 15.16 0.37 -1.38
N ILE A 81 14.31 0.25 -0.36
CA ILE A 81 12.87 0.27 -0.55
C ILE A 81 12.42 1.70 -0.85
N VAL A 82 11.71 1.89 -1.95
CA VAL A 82 11.18 3.18 -2.39
C VAL A 82 9.65 3.23 -2.38
N ALA A 83 8.98 2.09 -2.19
CA ALA A 83 7.54 2.03 -2.00
C ALA A 83 7.16 0.78 -1.20
N TYR A 84 6.07 0.88 -0.48
CA TYR A 84 5.49 -0.21 0.30
C TYR A 84 3.98 -0.25 0.07
N GLY A 85 3.45 -1.43 -0.18
CA GLY A 85 2.03 -1.66 -0.30
C GLY A 85 1.62 -2.89 0.49
N ALA A 86 0.42 -2.84 1.06
CA ALA A 86 -0.17 -3.96 1.77
C ALA A 86 -1.64 -4.08 1.44
N VAL A 87 -2.15 -5.29 1.43
CA VAL A 87 -3.57 -5.56 1.36
C VAL A 87 -3.93 -6.64 2.36
N ARG A 88 -4.98 -6.43 3.12
CA ARG A 88 -5.44 -7.34 4.15
C ARG A 88 -6.93 -7.57 4.03
N ARG A 89 -7.33 -8.84 4.06
CA ARG A 89 -8.73 -9.21 4.20
C ARG A 89 -9.22 -8.80 5.59
N LEU A 90 -10.37 -8.15 5.65
CA LEU A 90 -10.97 -7.75 6.92
C LEU A 90 -11.57 -8.95 7.65
N PRO A 91 -11.69 -8.87 8.99
CA PRO A 91 -12.23 -9.98 9.78
C PRO A 91 -13.76 -10.00 9.81
N GLY A 92 -14.32 -11.13 10.24
CA GLY A 92 -15.72 -11.27 10.60
C GLY A 92 -16.67 -11.06 9.44
N TRP A 93 -17.68 -10.25 9.64
CA TRP A 93 -18.73 -9.98 8.65
C TRP A 93 -18.24 -9.23 7.41
N SER A 94 -17.03 -8.66 7.46
CA SER A 94 -16.38 -8.01 6.33
C SER A 94 -15.30 -8.90 5.68
N SER A 95 -15.32 -10.21 5.91
CA SER A 95 -14.28 -11.13 5.38
C SER A 95 -14.25 -11.23 3.85
N HIS A 96 -15.24 -10.71 3.17
CA HIS A 96 -15.29 -10.58 1.71
C HIS A 96 -14.68 -9.27 1.21
N VAL A 97 -14.15 -8.43 2.12
CA VAL A 97 -13.55 -7.12 1.81
C VAL A 97 -12.07 -7.15 2.13
N ALA A 98 -11.25 -6.56 1.27
CA ALA A 98 -9.84 -6.30 1.55
C ALA A 98 -9.55 -4.80 1.57
N ASP A 99 -8.64 -4.40 2.44
CA ASP A 99 -8.20 -3.02 2.65
C ASP A 99 -6.77 -2.84 2.17
N ILE A 100 -6.54 -1.85 1.30
CA ILE A 100 -5.24 -1.53 0.72
C ILE A 100 -4.59 -0.37 1.47
N GLN A 101 -3.28 -0.50 1.72
CA GLN A 101 -2.39 0.59 2.09
C GLN A 101 -1.27 0.70 1.06
N LEU A 102 -0.91 1.92 0.70
CA LEU A 102 0.15 2.18 -0.27
C LEU A 102 0.84 3.50 0.03
N ILE A 103 2.17 3.48 0.07
CA ILE A 103 2.97 4.68 0.22
C ILE A 103 4.24 4.58 -0.62
N THR A 104 4.62 5.69 -1.23
CA THR A 104 5.87 5.83 -1.97
C THR A 104 6.77 6.85 -1.29
N SER A 105 8.09 6.64 -1.42
CA SER A 105 9.09 7.62 -0.99
C SER A 105 8.89 8.94 -1.72
N ALA A 106 9.09 10.07 -1.01
CA ALA A 106 8.86 11.39 -1.59
C ALA A 106 9.73 11.69 -2.82
N ASP A 107 10.95 11.16 -2.86
CA ASP A 107 11.91 11.39 -3.94
C ASP A 107 11.58 10.64 -5.24
N VAL A 108 10.69 9.65 -5.20
CA VAL A 108 10.25 8.90 -6.39
C VAL A 108 8.81 9.18 -6.79
N ARG A 109 8.16 10.12 -6.12
CA ARG A 109 6.81 10.55 -6.50
C ARG A 109 6.81 11.22 -7.86
N ARG A 110 5.69 11.07 -8.60
CA ARG A 110 5.49 11.57 -9.95
C ARG A 110 6.31 10.87 -11.04
N GLU A 111 7.09 9.83 -10.68
CA GLU A 111 7.84 9.02 -11.64
C GLU A 111 7.04 7.83 -12.18
N GLY A 112 5.78 7.72 -11.81
CA GLY A 112 4.88 6.65 -12.25
C GLY A 112 4.83 5.45 -11.32
N LEU A 113 5.65 5.41 -10.29
CA LEU A 113 5.73 4.27 -9.36
C LEU A 113 4.42 4.05 -8.60
N GLY A 114 3.76 5.13 -8.17
CA GLY A 114 2.48 5.04 -7.45
C GLY A 114 1.41 4.28 -8.25
N THR A 115 1.30 4.57 -9.54
CA THR A 115 0.34 3.88 -10.42
C THR A 115 0.69 2.40 -10.60
N ILE A 116 1.97 2.08 -10.78
CA ILE A 116 2.45 0.70 -10.93
C ILE A 116 2.22 -0.09 -9.65
N MET A 117 2.54 0.50 -8.49
CA MET A 117 2.32 -0.12 -7.19
C MET A 117 0.83 -0.32 -6.88
N ALA A 118 -0.01 0.65 -7.22
CA ALA A 118 -1.45 0.54 -7.04
C ALA A 118 -2.02 -0.62 -7.84
N GLN A 119 -1.59 -0.80 -9.09
CA GLN A 119 -1.98 -1.95 -9.90
C GLN A 119 -1.50 -3.26 -9.28
N ALA A 120 -0.24 -3.33 -8.86
CA ALA A 120 0.33 -4.53 -8.27
C ALA A 120 -0.39 -4.95 -6.98
N ILE A 121 -0.69 -4.01 -6.09
CA ILE A 121 -1.39 -4.32 -4.85
C ILE A 121 -2.87 -4.64 -5.08
N PHE A 122 -3.48 -4.04 -6.09
CA PHE A 122 -4.84 -4.37 -6.50
C PHE A 122 -4.91 -5.82 -7.05
N ASP A 123 -3.94 -6.21 -7.84
CA ASP A 123 -3.85 -7.61 -8.34
C ASP A 123 -3.68 -8.59 -7.18
N ALA A 124 -2.83 -8.25 -6.21
CA ALA A 124 -2.67 -9.04 -4.99
C ALA A 124 -3.99 -9.14 -4.17
N ALA A 125 -4.77 -8.05 -4.13
CA ALA A 125 -6.08 -8.06 -3.48
C ALA A 125 -7.05 -9.04 -4.18
N ARG A 126 -7.03 -9.06 -5.50
CA ARG A 126 -7.86 -9.99 -6.28
C ARG A 126 -7.49 -11.46 -6.02
N GLU A 127 -6.21 -11.74 -5.82
CA GLU A 127 -5.72 -13.07 -5.47
C GLU A 127 -6.23 -13.57 -4.12
N LEU A 128 -6.57 -12.66 -3.20
CA LEU A 128 -7.20 -13.02 -1.94
C LEU A 128 -8.65 -13.52 -2.08
N GLY A 129 -9.23 -13.45 -3.28
CA GLY A 129 -10.57 -13.94 -3.56
C GLY A 129 -11.68 -13.12 -2.90
N VAL A 130 -11.45 -11.83 -2.68
CA VAL A 130 -12.43 -10.93 -2.06
C VAL A 130 -13.45 -10.42 -3.09
N ALA A 131 -14.61 -10.01 -2.61
CA ALA A 131 -15.67 -9.44 -3.46
C ALA A 131 -15.59 -7.91 -3.55
N LYS A 132 -14.87 -7.28 -2.63
CA LYS A 132 -14.75 -5.83 -2.53
C LYS A 132 -13.34 -5.46 -2.06
N VAL A 133 -12.79 -4.42 -2.66
CA VAL A 133 -11.50 -3.85 -2.24
C VAL A 133 -11.72 -2.39 -1.88
N ILE A 134 -11.21 -1.97 -0.74
CA ILE A 134 -11.28 -0.57 -0.30
C ILE A 134 -9.88 0.01 -0.14
N VAL A 135 -9.80 1.33 -0.28
CA VAL A 135 -8.65 2.13 0.10
C VAL A 135 -9.15 3.39 0.80
N GLU A 136 -8.54 3.72 1.92
CA GLU A 136 -8.86 4.92 2.69
C GLU A 136 -7.78 5.97 2.49
N MET A 137 -8.19 7.22 2.35
CA MET A 137 -7.26 8.34 2.20
C MET A 137 -7.86 9.64 2.71
N VAL A 138 -7.02 10.55 3.18
CA VAL A 138 -7.51 11.88 3.53
C VAL A 138 -7.93 12.62 2.26
N GLU A 139 -8.94 13.47 2.38
CA GLU A 139 -9.58 14.17 1.26
C GLU A 139 -8.57 14.99 0.43
N GLU A 140 -7.54 15.51 1.07
CA GLU A 140 -6.52 16.34 0.43
C GLU A 140 -5.54 15.54 -0.47
N GLN A 141 -5.57 14.21 -0.41
CA GLN A 141 -4.74 13.34 -1.25
C GLN A 141 -5.29 13.18 -2.68
N ALA A 142 -5.48 14.29 -3.38
CA ALA A 142 -6.09 14.29 -4.70
C ALA A 142 -5.32 13.41 -5.72
N PHE A 143 -3.99 13.36 -5.62
CA PHE A 143 -3.15 12.55 -6.51
C PHE A 143 -3.38 11.05 -6.29
N GLY A 144 -3.39 10.61 -5.04
CA GLY A 144 -3.69 9.20 -4.70
C GLY A 144 -5.10 8.80 -5.12
N ARG A 145 -6.07 9.69 -4.90
CA ARG A 145 -7.45 9.49 -5.37
C ARG A 145 -7.52 9.25 -6.87
N ALA A 146 -6.83 10.09 -7.67
CA ALA A 146 -6.83 9.98 -9.12
C ALA A 146 -6.26 8.63 -9.59
N ILE A 147 -5.21 8.12 -8.93
CA ILE A 147 -4.61 6.81 -9.24
C ILE A 147 -5.66 5.69 -9.08
N PHE A 148 -6.34 5.63 -7.95
CA PHE A 148 -7.31 4.58 -7.68
C PHE A 148 -8.59 4.74 -8.51
N GLU A 149 -9.04 5.97 -8.78
CA GLU A 149 -10.17 6.20 -9.68
C GLU A 149 -9.90 5.70 -11.10
N ARG A 150 -8.66 5.82 -11.60
CA ARG A 150 -8.25 5.26 -12.90
C ARG A 150 -8.29 3.73 -12.91
N LEU A 151 -8.08 3.08 -11.78
CA LEU A 151 -8.22 1.63 -11.64
C LEU A 151 -9.68 1.18 -11.56
N GLY A 152 -10.62 2.11 -11.45
CA GLY A 152 -12.04 1.82 -11.35
C GLY A 152 -12.63 1.93 -9.95
N PHE A 153 -11.84 2.36 -8.97
CA PHE A 153 -12.36 2.68 -7.63
C PHE A 153 -13.25 3.91 -7.68
N ARG A 154 -14.24 3.95 -6.81
CA ARG A 154 -15.14 5.10 -6.67
C ARG A 154 -15.27 5.48 -5.20
N VAL A 155 -15.44 6.77 -4.93
CA VAL A 155 -15.73 7.25 -3.58
C VAL A 155 -17.07 6.67 -3.16
N GLU A 156 -17.06 5.90 -2.08
CA GLU A 156 -18.24 5.26 -1.51
C GLU A 156 -18.75 6.01 -0.29
N GLY A 157 -17.86 6.65 0.43
CA GLY A 157 -18.22 7.38 1.62
C GLY A 157 -17.15 8.34 2.10
N MET A 158 -17.54 9.20 3.03
CA MET A 158 -16.65 10.13 3.70
C MET A 158 -16.92 10.08 5.20
N LEU A 159 -15.86 9.96 5.98
CA LEU A 159 -15.90 10.08 7.43
C LEU A 159 -15.42 11.49 7.81
N SER A 160 -16.33 12.30 8.33
CA SER A 160 -16.04 13.70 8.66
C SER A 160 -15.07 13.80 9.83
N GLN A 161 -14.01 14.60 9.68
CA GLN A 161 -13.03 14.92 10.73
C GLN A 161 -12.46 13.69 11.42
N HIS A 162 -12.19 12.64 10.64
CA HIS A 162 -11.84 11.31 11.15
C HIS A 162 -10.35 11.10 11.39
N VAL A 163 -9.50 11.88 10.71
CA VAL A 163 -8.05 11.81 10.84
C VAL A 163 -7.53 13.09 11.47
N ARG A 164 -6.65 12.95 12.46
CA ARG A 164 -6.01 14.11 13.10
C ARG A 164 -4.52 14.11 12.75
N ASP A 165 -4.02 15.24 12.25
CA ASP A 165 -2.61 15.41 11.99
C ASP A 165 -1.83 15.80 13.27
N ARG A 166 -0.50 15.92 13.13
CA ARG A 166 0.39 16.26 14.25
C ARG A 166 0.15 17.65 14.83
N ASP A 167 -0.42 18.58 14.03
CA ASP A 167 -0.75 19.93 14.46
C ASP A 167 -2.12 20.00 15.14
N GLY A 168 -2.80 18.85 15.25
CA GLY A 168 -4.11 18.73 15.86
C GLY A 168 -5.26 19.04 14.92
N GLN A 169 -5.00 19.34 13.64
CA GLN A 169 -6.05 19.56 12.65
C GLN A 169 -6.73 18.25 12.26
N GLN A 170 -8.04 18.33 12.11
CA GLN A 170 -8.85 17.19 11.71
C GLN A 170 -9.12 17.25 10.21
N HIS A 171 -9.07 16.08 9.58
CA HIS A 171 -9.26 15.92 8.14
C HIS A 171 -10.35 14.89 7.87
N ASN A 172 -11.06 15.09 6.77
CA ASN A 172 -12.02 14.11 6.30
C ASN A 172 -11.31 12.91 5.70
N LEU A 173 -11.82 11.72 5.97
CA LEU A 173 -11.35 10.48 5.40
C LEU A 173 -12.30 10.02 4.31
N LEU A 174 -11.79 9.80 3.11
CA LEU A 174 -12.53 9.21 2.01
C LEU A 174 -12.35 7.70 2.01
N VAL A 175 -13.40 6.98 1.73
CA VAL A 175 -13.37 5.54 1.46
C VAL A 175 -13.68 5.35 -0.01
N LEU A 176 -12.70 4.83 -0.76
CA LEU A 176 -12.88 4.43 -2.15
C LEU A 176 -13.03 2.92 -2.22
N ALA A 177 -13.88 2.45 -3.08
CA ALA A 177 -14.17 1.03 -3.20
C ALA A 177 -14.19 0.56 -4.65
N TYR A 178 -13.80 -0.70 -4.84
CA TYR A 178 -13.93 -1.45 -6.08
C TYR A 178 -14.68 -2.75 -5.80
N HIS A 179 -15.76 -3.00 -6.52
CA HIS A 179 -16.51 -4.26 -6.42
C HIS A 179 -15.98 -5.24 -7.46
N VAL A 180 -15.47 -6.36 -6.99
CA VAL A 180 -14.91 -7.41 -7.85
C VAL A 180 -16.07 -8.23 -8.42
N SER A 181 -16.16 -8.27 -9.73
CA SER A 181 -17.20 -9.05 -10.44
C SER A 181 -16.73 -10.47 -10.77
#